data_ad758c2049d5967f4eccb0c722b2fa33
#
_entry.id   ad758c2049d5967f4eccb0c722b2fa33
#
_cell.length_a   1.000
_cell.length_b   1.000
_cell.length_c   1.000
_cell.angle_alpha   90.00
_cell.angle_beta   90.00
_cell.angle_gamma   90.00
#
_symmetry.space_group_name_H-M   'P 1'
#
loop_
_entity.id
_entity.type
_entity.pdbx_description
1 polymer ?
#
loop_
_entity_poly.entity_id
_entity_poly.type
_entity_poly.pdbx_seq_one_letter_code
_entity_poly.pdbx_strand_id
1 'polypeptide(L)'
;MVKSAVIADDDETIRSILQYKLSNAGFDLTVCHDGEECRTVLNDPGADPDIVVLDVMMPRLKGTQLLRTIRRGELAVDADVPVVMLTSRGQEADVLEGLEAGADEYLTKPFSPSELLVRVEKLVGG
;
A
#
# COMPACT_ATOMS: atom_id res chain seq x y z
N MET A 1 -20.93 3.28 3.65
CA MET A 1 -20.22 2.24 2.90
C MET A 1 -18.87 1.96 3.52
N VAL A 2 -18.50 0.71 3.59
CA VAL A 2 -17.21 0.31 4.15
C VAL A 2 -16.12 0.56 3.10
N LYS A 3 -15.05 1.24 3.51
CA LYS A 3 -13.87 1.42 2.66
C LYS A 3 -12.99 0.18 2.75
N SER A 4 -12.34 -0.20 1.66
CA SER A 4 -11.45 -1.35 1.63
C SER A 4 -10.02 -0.96 1.33
N ALA A 5 -9.09 -1.69 1.93
CA ALA A 5 -7.66 -1.45 1.75
C ALA A 5 -6.93 -2.78 1.55
N VAL A 6 -5.95 -2.76 0.67
CA VAL A 6 -5.00 -3.86 0.49
C VAL A 6 -3.67 -3.40 1.08
N ILE A 7 -3.12 -4.17 2.00
CA ILE A 7 -1.82 -3.86 2.61
C ILE A 7 -0.82 -4.97 2.31
N ALA A 8 0.42 -4.58 2.02
CA ALA A 8 1.49 -5.52 1.76
C ALA A 8 2.76 -5.06 2.46
N ASP A 9 3.28 -5.90 3.36
CA ASP A 9 4.52 -5.67 4.08
C ASP A 9 5.03 -7.04 4.53
N ASP A 10 6.32 -7.28 4.41
CA ASP A 10 6.90 -8.57 4.80
C ASP A 10 7.18 -8.67 6.31
N ASP A 11 7.08 -7.57 7.03
CA ASP A 11 7.29 -7.53 8.48
C ASP A 11 5.97 -7.80 9.21
N GLU A 12 5.92 -8.90 9.97
CA GLU A 12 4.73 -9.30 10.72
C GLU A 12 4.28 -8.23 11.72
N THR A 13 5.23 -7.58 12.39
CA THR A 13 4.90 -6.53 13.36
C THR A 13 4.22 -5.35 12.69
N ILE A 14 4.73 -4.93 11.53
CA ILE A 14 4.13 -3.84 10.77
C ILE A 14 2.73 -4.23 10.29
N ARG A 15 2.57 -5.45 9.76
CA ARG A 15 1.24 -5.92 9.33
C ARG A 15 0.24 -5.88 10.47
N SER A 16 0.65 -6.33 11.66
CA SER A 16 -0.23 -6.32 12.85
C SER A 16 -0.65 -4.91 13.23
N ILE A 17 0.29 -3.96 13.21
CA ILE A 17 0.01 -2.56 13.52
C ILE A 17 -0.99 -1.98 12.50
N LEU A 18 -0.75 -2.21 11.21
CA LEU A 18 -1.62 -1.72 10.15
C LEU A 18 -3.02 -2.32 10.27
N GLN A 19 -3.10 -3.64 10.51
CA GLN A 19 -4.39 -4.31 10.68
C GLN A 19 -5.18 -3.73 11.84
N TYR A 20 -4.53 -3.57 12.99
CA TYR A 20 -5.19 -3.04 14.18
C TYR A 20 -5.73 -1.63 13.92
N LYS A 21 -4.88 -0.77 13.39
CA LYS A 21 -5.24 0.64 13.21
C LYS A 21 -6.32 0.83 12.16
N LEU A 22 -6.17 0.18 11.02
CA LEU A 22 -7.13 0.35 9.92
C LEU A 22 -8.45 -0.39 10.17
N SER A 23 -8.41 -1.57 10.78
CA SER A 23 -9.63 -2.28 11.14
C SER A 23 -10.46 -1.48 12.13
N ASN A 24 -9.82 -0.89 13.13
CA ASN A 24 -10.52 -0.07 14.12
C ASN A 24 -11.11 1.20 13.51
N ALA A 25 -10.57 1.65 12.38
CA ALA A 25 -11.09 2.78 11.65
C ALA A 25 -12.21 2.40 10.67
N GLY A 26 -12.59 1.12 10.63
CA GLY A 26 -13.70 0.65 9.82
C GLY A 26 -13.33 0.14 8.43
N PHE A 27 -12.04 0.00 8.14
CA PHE A 27 -11.61 -0.55 6.84
C PHE A 27 -11.77 -2.05 6.79
N ASP A 28 -12.20 -2.54 5.62
CA ASP A 28 -12.17 -3.95 5.29
C ASP A 28 -10.81 -4.23 4.65
N LEU A 29 -10.03 -5.14 5.26
CA LEU A 29 -8.62 -5.32 4.90
C LEU A 29 -8.33 -6.64 4.20
N THR A 30 -7.47 -6.58 3.20
CA THR A 30 -6.79 -7.74 2.65
C THR A 30 -5.31 -7.55 2.94
N VAL A 31 -4.68 -8.53 3.59
CA VAL A 31 -3.29 -8.43 4.06
C VAL A 31 -2.41 -9.39 3.28
N CYS A 32 -1.36 -8.85 2.68
CA CYS A 32 -0.41 -9.62 1.88
C CYS A 32 0.96 -9.62 2.56
N HIS A 33 1.69 -10.72 2.41
CA HIS A 33 2.98 -10.93 3.04
C HIS A 33 4.17 -10.55 2.16
N ASP A 34 3.95 -10.48 0.84
CA ASP A 34 4.99 -10.11 -0.11
C ASP A 34 4.36 -9.51 -1.37
N GLY A 35 5.22 -9.05 -2.27
CA GLY A 35 4.78 -8.38 -3.49
C GLY A 35 4.04 -9.29 -4.47
N GLU A 36 4.42 -10.56 -4.56
CA GLU A 36 3.77 -11.52 -5.46
C GLU A 36 2.34 -11.82 -5.01
N GLU A 37 2.15 -12.02 -3.71
CA GLU A 37 0.81 -12.22 -3.15
C GLU A 37 -0.06 -11.00 -3.40
N CYS A 38 0.50 -9.81 -3.18
CA CYS A 38 -0.22 -8.57 -3.41
C CYS A 38 -0.58 -8.40 -4.88
N ARG A 39 0.32 -8.72 -5.79
CA ARG A 39 0.07 -8.66 -7.21
C ARG A 39 -1.10 -9.57 -7.59
N THR A 40 -1.12 -10.77 -7.05
CA THR A 40 -2.21 -11.74 -7.30
C THR A 40 -3.55 -11.18 -6.83
N VAL A 41 -3.58 -10.61 -5.63
CA VAL A 41 -4.80 -9.99 -5.08
C VAL A 41 -5.27 -8.84 -5.98
N LEU A 42 -4.36 -7.96 -6.39
CA LEU A 42 -4.71 -6.78 -7.19
C LEU A 42 -5.08 -7.13 -8.63
N ASN A 43 -4.71 -8.32 -9.09
CA ASN A 43 -5.05 -8.78 -10.43
C ASN A 43 -6.36 -9.57 -10.49
N ASP A 44 -7.02 -9.73 -9.36
CA ASP A 44 -8.33 -10.37 -9.32
C ASP A 44 -9.38 -9.38 -9.83
N PRO A 45 -10.17 -9.74 -10.86
CA PRO A 45 -11.21 -8.85 -11.39
C PRO A 45 -12.22 -8.38 -10.34
N GLY A 46 -12.39 -9.12 -9.25
CA GLY A 46 -13.28 -8.74 -8.16
C GLY A 46 -12.64 -7.78 -7.16
N ALA A 47 -11.35 -7.50 -7.28
CA ALA A 47 -10.66 -6.62 -6.35
C ALA A 47 -10.95 -5.16 -6.71
N ASP A 48 -11.46 -4.41 -5.73
CA ASP A 48 -11.78 -2.99 -5.91
C ASP A 48 -11.42 -2.23 -4.64
N PRO A 49 -10.14 -2.21 -4.27
CA PRO A 49 -9.72 -1.50 -3.07
C PRO A 49 -9.82 0.01 -3.24
N ASP A 50 -10.14 0.70 -2.16
CA ASP A 50 -10.15 2.16 -2.13
C ASP A 50 -8.74 2.72 -1.97
N ILE A 51 -7.83 1.91 -1.42
CA ILE A 51 -6.44 2.32 -1.22
C ILE A 51 -5.55 1.08 -1.11
N VAL A 52 -4.29 1.26 -1.49
CA VAL A 52 -3.26 0.22 -1.37
C VAL A 52 -2.10 0.78 -0.57
N VAL A 53 -1.63 0.03 0.42
CA VAL A 53 -0.46 0.40 1.23
C VAL A 53 0.64 -0.62 0.96
N LEU A 54 1.76 -0.16 0.40
CA LEU A 54 2.85 -1.03 -0.04
C LEU A 54 4.17 -0.69 0.65
N ASP A 55 4.84 -1.70 1.17
CA ASP A 55 6.23 -1.58 1.57
C ASP A 55 7.09 -1.55 0.30
N VAL A 56 8.09 -0.67 0.26
CA VAL A 56 9.02 -0.57 -0.86
C VAL A 56 9.85 -1.85 -1.01
N MET A 57 10.38 -2.34 0.12
CA MET A 57 11.30 -3.48 0.12
C MET A 57 10.61 -4.76 0.57
N MET A 58 10.15 -5.55 -0.39
CA MET A 58 9.54 -6.85 -0.12
C MET A 58 10.26 -7.93 -0.95
N PRO A 59 10.34 -9.17 -0.43
CA PRO A 59 10.88 -10.27 -1.22
C PRO A 59 10.01 -10.53 -2.46
N ARG A 60 10.63 -11.08 -3.49
CA ARG A 60 10.01 -11.51 -4.76
C ARG A 60 9.62 -10.39 -5.69
N LEU A 61 9.01 -9.33 -5.17
CA LEU A 61 8.58 -8.21 -6.00
C LEU A 61 8.61 -6.94 -5.17
N LYS A 62 9.45 -5.98 -5.56
CA LYS A 62 9.53 -4.69 -4.86
C LYS A 62 8.23 -3.92 -5.01
N GLY A 63 7.88 -3.15 -3.95
CA GLY A 63 6.68 -2.31 -3.99
C GLY A 63 6.71 -1.29 -5.12
N THR A 64 7.88 -0.72 -5.44
CA THR A 64 8.01 0.23 -6.55
C THR A 64 7.72 -0.42 -7.90
N GLN A 65 8.16 -1.67 -8.10
CA GLN A 65 7.88 -2.41 -9.32
C GLN A 65 6.38 -2.71 -9.45
N LEU A 66 5.77 -3.12 -8.33
CA LEU A 66 4.34 -3.39 -8.29
C LEU A 66 3.55 -2.11 -8.57
N LEU A 67 3.95 -0.99 -8.01
CA LEU A 67 3.31 0.30 -8.25
C LEU A 67 3.35 0.67 -9.74
N ARG A 68 4.49 0.48 -10.41
CA ARG A 68 4.59 0.73 -11.85
C ARG A 68 3.62 -0.14 -12.63
N THR A 69 3.52 -1.41 -12.26
CA THR A 69 2.59 -2.35 -12.90
C THR A 69 1.15 -1.88 -12.74
N ILE A 70 0.78 -1.42 -11.55
CA ILE A 70 -0.55 -0.85 -11.28
C ILE A 70 -0.79 0.36 -12.20
N ARG A 71 0.13 1.30 -12.22
CA ARG A 71 -0.05 2.57 -12.95
C ARG A 71 -0.09 2.38 -14.46
N ARG A 72 0.51 1.31 -14.98
CA ARG A 72 0.44 0.96 -16.39
C ARG A 72 -0.88 0.30 -16.79
N GLY A 73 -1.74 0.01 -15.82
CA GLY A 73 -3.02 -0.65 -16.09
C GLY A 73 -2.87 -2.11 -16.46
N GLU A 74 -1.79 -2.76 -16.00
CA GLU A 74 -1.50 -4.16 -16.30
C GLU A 74 -2.21 -5.15 -15.37
N LEU A 75 -2.86 -4.64 -14.32
CA LEU A 75 -3.61 -5.46 -13.37
C LEU A 75 -5.09 -5.10 -13.42
N ALA A 76 -5.93 -5.94 -12.83
CA ALA A 76 -7.36 -5.71 -12.78
C ALA A 76 -7.75 -4.47 -11.96
N VAL A 77 -6.93 -4.13 -10.96
CA VAL A 77 -7.19 -2.96 -10.12
C VAL A 77 -7.11 -1.67 -10.94
N ASP A 78 -7.85 -0.66 -10.53
CA ASP A 78 -7.82 0.67 -11.17
C ASP A 78 -6.38 1.20 -11.18
N ALA A 79 -5.92 1.65 -12.35
CA ALA A 79 -4.58 2.18 -12.51
C ALA A 79 -4.33 3.42 -11.66
N ASP A 80 -5.38 4.14 -11.29
CA ASP A 80 -5.31 5.38 -10.49
C ASP A 80 -5.61 5.15 -9.01
N VAL A 81 -5.71 3.90 -8.55
CA VAL A 81 -5.99 3.61 -7.14
C VAL A 81 -4.98 4.35 -6.25
N PRO A 82 -5.44 4.99 -5.17
CA PRO A 82 -4.51 5.66 -4.25
C PRO A 82 -3.51 4.67 -3.65
N VAL A 83 -2.24 5.03 -3.63
CA VAL A 83 -1.17 4.18 -3.09
C VAL A 83 -0.31 4.97 -2.10
N VAL A 84 -0.16 4.40 -0.91
CA VAL A 84 0.79 4.87 0.11
C VAL A 84 1.97 3.92 0.12
N MET A 85 3.18 4.44 -0.01
CA MET A 85 4.40 3.65 0.07
C MET A 85 5.03 3.78 1.45
N LEU A 86 5.50 2.67 1.99
CA LEU A 86 6.22 2.66 3.26
C LEU A 86 7.70 2.37 2.97
N THR A 87 8.59 3.21 3.47
CA THR A 87 10.01 3.09 3.19
C THR A 87 10.84 3.21 4.47
N SER A 88 12.01 2.57 4.51
CA SER A 88 12.92 2.67 5.64
C SER A 88 13.73 3.96 5.56
N ARG A 89 14.21 4.44 6.71
CA ARG A 89 15.09 5.60 6.77
C ARG A 89 16.34 5.36 5.92
N GLY A 90 16.81 6.42 5.26
CA GLY A 90 17.99 6.34 4.42
C GLY A 90 17.73 5.82 3.02
N GLN A 91 16.48 5.59 2.67
CA GLN A 91 16.09 5.05 1.35
C GLN A 91 15.62 6.18 0.42
N GLU A 92 16.38 7.28 0.34
CA GLU A 92 15.99 8.42 -0.49
C GLU A 92 15.82 8.06 -1.96
N ALA A 93 16.69 7.19 -2.48
CA ALA A 93 16.58 6.74 -3.87
C ALA A 93 15.26 6.00 -4.11
N ASP A 94 14.80 5.22 -3.12
CA ASP A 94 13.53 4.50 -3.22
C ASP A 94 12.34 5.47 -3.17
N VAL A 95 12.44 6.54 -2.41
CA VAL A 95 11.40 7.57 -2.35
C VAL A 95 11.27 8.25 -3.71
N LEU A 96 12.38 8.66 -4.30
CA LEU A 96 12.37 9.29 -5.62
C LEU A 96 11.81 8.34 -6.69
N GLU A 97 12.26 7.10 -6.67
CA GLU A 97 11.77 6.08 -7.60
C GLU A 97 10.26 5.89 -7.47
N GLY A 98 9.74 5.85 -6.25
CA GLY A 98 8.32 5.68 -6.02
C GLY A 98 7.50 6.89 -6.43
N LEU A 99 7.98 8.10 -6.18
CA LEU A 99 7.29 9.30 -6.64
C LEU A 99 7.23 9.33 -8.16
N GLU A 100 8.31 8.95 -8.84
CA GLU A 100 8.33 8.82 -10.29
C GLU A 100 7.39 7.72 -10.77
N ALA A 101 7.24 6.65 -9.98
CA ALA A 101 6.34 5.55 -10.29
C ALA A 101 4.87 5.88 -10.05
N GLY A 102 4.57 6.99 -9.35
CA GLY A 102 3.21 7.47 -9.17
C GLY A 102 2.57 7.19 -7.82
N ALA A 103 3.37 7.10 -6.74
CA ALA A 103 2.82 6.99 -5.40
C ALA A 103 2.14 8.31 -4.98
N ASP A 104 1.05 8.21 -4.25
CA ASP A 104 0.32 9.39 -3.77
C ASP A 104 0.90 9.92 -2.47
N GLU A 105 1.45 9.04 -1.64
CA GLU A 105 2.04 9.41 -0.36
C GLU A 105 3.19 8.49 -0.02
N TYR A 106 4.12 9.00 0.79
CA TYR A 106 5.24 8.25 1.35
C TYR A 106 5.27 8.43 2.86
N LEU A 107 5.52 7.33 3.56
CA LEU A 107 5.78 7.37 5.00
C LEU A 107 7.08 6.63 5.28
N THR A 108 7.95 7.24 6.09
CA THR A 108 9.21 6.64 6.48
C THR A 108 9.04 5.82 7.75
N LYS A 109 9.54 4.60 7.76
CA LYS A 109 9.57 3.76 8.96
C LYS A 109 10.69 4.20 9.89
N PRO A 110 10.50 4.25 11.19
CA PRO A 110 9.24 4.00 11.87
C PRO A 110 8.25 5.16 11.70
N PHE A 111 6.97 4.84 11.54
CA PHE A 111 5.92 5.85 11.41
C PHE A 111 4.95 5.76 12.57
N SER A 112 4.24 6.85 12.83
CA SER A 112 3.12 6.84 13.76
C SER A 112 1.91 6.18 13.10
N PRO A 113 1.29 5.16 13.73
CA PRO A 113 0.07 4.56 13.17
C PRO A 113 -1.04 5.59 12.95
N SER A 114 -1.14 6.59 13.81
CA SER A 114 -2.12 7.66 13.67
C SER A 114 -1.83 8.54 12.46
N GLU A 115 -0.56 8.82 12.17
CA GLU A 115 -0.17 9.57 10.98
C GLU A 115 -0.53 8.80 9.72
N LEU A 116 -0.26 7.49 9.71
CA LEU A 116 -0.66 6.64 8.59
C LEU A 116 -2.15 6.73 8.34
N LEU A 117 -2.96 6.61 9.39
CA LEU A 117 -4.42 6.67 9.27
C LEU A 117 -4.87 8.01 8.68
N VAL A 118 -4.29 9.12 9.15
CA VAL A 118 -4.63 10.44 8.62
C VAL A 118 -4.36 10.52 7.12
N ARG A 119 -3.20 10.00 6.69
CA ARG A 119 -2.83 9.99 5.28
C ARG A 119 -3.76 9.14 4.44
N VAL A 120 -4.10 7.97 4.95
CA VAL A 120 -5.01 7.05 4.29
C VAL A 120 -6.39 7.68 4.14
N GLU A 121 -6.94 8.23 5.22
CA GLU A 121 -8.26 8.86 5.20
C GLU A 121 -8.33 10.05 4.24
N LYS A 122 -7.26 10.82 4.18
CA LYS A 122 -7.17 11.95 3.25
C LYS A 122 -7.29 11.47 1.79
N LEU A 123 -6.63 10.38 1.45
CA LEU A 123 -6.62 9.85 0.10
C LEU A 123 -7.94 9.19 -0.30
N VAL A 124 -8.65 8.59 0.65
CA VAL A 124 -9.94 7.95 0.34
C VAL A 124 -11.12 8.91 0.47
N GLY A 125 -10.85 10.17 0.72
CA GLY A 125 -11.89 11.20 0.79
C GLY A 125 -12.73 11.13 2.05
N GLY A 126 -12.18 10.49 3.08
CA GLY A 126 -12.90 10.27 4.34
C GLY A 126 -12.81 11.41 5.31
#